data_4be225d7222b700ea7016b81f9813aab
#
_entry.id   4be225d7222b700ea7016b81f9813aab
#
_cell.length_a   1.000
_cell.length_b   1.000
_cell.length_c   1.000
_cell.angle_alpha   90.00
_cell.angle_beta   90.00
_cell.angle_gamma   90.00
#
_symmetry.space_group_name_H-M   'P 1'
#
loop_
_entity.id
_entity.type
_entity.pdbx_description
1 polymer ?
#
loop_
_entity_poly.entity_id
_entity_poly.type
_entity_poly.pdbx_seq_one_letter_code
_entity_poly.pdbx_strand_id
1 'polypeptide(L)'
;MTAEQFVRSSKAGDAVPATKPGKEKKPAAFPPNPEPLEVAVYDNHCHLEFEFDDELGVMPWPENLDRAQSVGIKGVVQVGVTLESSKWCAELATKDQRVLAAVALHPNLTNMRDMSAIASANLYATG
;
A
#
# COMPACT_ATOMS: atom_id res chain seq x y z
N MET A 1 22.74 -8.82 34.02
CA MET A 1 21.36 -8.29 34.04
C MET A 1 20.47 -9.26 33.27
N THR A 2 19.59 -9.93 33.99
CA THR A 2 18.63 -10.86 33.41
C THR A 2 17.40 -10.10 32.92
N ALA A 3 16.71 -10.61 31.89
CA ALA A 3 15.59 -9.98 31.22
C ALA A 3 14.33 -9.66 32.08
N GLU A 4 14.37 -10.00 33.38
CA GLU A 4 13.25 -9.83 34.32
C GLU A 4 13.21 -8.47 35.04
N GLN A 5 14.18 -7.59 34.83
CA GLN A 5 14.24 -6.30 35.56
C GLN A 5 13.68 -5.10 34.78
N PHE A 6 13.03 -5.29 33.63
CA PHE A 6 12.45 -4.19 32.87
C PHE A 6 10.91 -4.21 32.85
N VAL A 7 10.33 -4.37 34.05
CA VAL A 7 8.89 -4.08 34.21
C VAL A 7 8.76 -2.62 34.66
N ARG A 8 8.44 -1.73 33.74
CA ARG A 8 8.03 -0.37 34.08
C ARG A 8 6.70 -0.41 34.83
N SER A 9 6.72 -0.01 36.07
CA SER A 9 5.55 0.30 36.89
C SER A 9 4.68 1.33 36.13
N SER A 10 3.54 0.91 35.59
CA SER A 10 2.52 1.82 35.11
C SER A 10 1.79 2.43 36.30
N LYS A 11 1.93 3.73 36.49
CA LYS A 11 1.15 4.50 37.45
C LYS A 11 -0.34 4.36 37.12
N ALA A 12 -1.09 3.81 38.05
CA ALA A 12 -2.55 3.89 38.05
C ALA A 12 -2.97 5.36 38.23
N GLY A 13 -3.90 5.82 37.41
CA GLY A 13 -4.64 7.04 37.69
C GLY A 13 -4.80 8.07 36.60
N ASP A 14 -5.20 7.66 35.38
CA ASP A 14 -5.83 8.60 34.47
C ASP A 14 -7.26 8.12 34.15
N ALA A 15 -8.22 8.96 34.54
CA ALA A 15 -9.63 8.72 34.30
C ALA A 15 -9.89 8.59 32.79
N VAL A 16 -10.45 7.47 32.39
CA VAL A 16 -10.91 7.24 31.03
C VAL A 16 -11.95 8.31 30.67
N PRO A 17 -11.73 9.15 29.65
CA PRO A 17 -12.75 10.11 29.24
C PRO A 17 -13.99 9.35 28.77
N ALA A 18 -15.17 9.78 29.24
CA ALA A 18 -16.44 9.21 28.87
C ALA A 18 -16.57 9.14 27.33
N THR A 19 -16.68 7.94 26.79
CA THR A 19 -16.95 7.70 25.37
C THR A 19 -18.28 8.35 25.00
N LYS A 20 -18.25 9.29 24.05
CA LYS A 20 -19.44 9.83 23.42
C LYS A 20 -20.23 8.66 22.81
N PRO A 21 -21.59 8.66 22.88
CA PRO A 21 -22.39 7.60 22.28
C PRO A 21 -21.99 7.45 20.80
N GLY A 22 -21.51 6.25 20.45
CA GLY A 22 -20.99 5.95 19.13
C GLY A 22 -22.11 6.13 18.09
N LYS A 23 -21.86 6.93 17.07
CA LYS A 23 -22.65 6.86 15.84
C LYS A 23 -22.56 5.41 15.36
N GLU A 24 -23.69 4.79 15.03
CA GLU A 24 -23.72 3.49 14.38
C GLU A 24 -22.74 3.53 13.20
N LYS A 25 -21.68 2.73 13.25
CA LYS A 25 -20.75 2.59 12.13
C LYS A 25 -21.53 1.97 10.98
N LYS A 26 -21.64 2.68 9.87
CA LYS A 26 -22.12 2.08 8.62
C LYS A 26 -21.18 0.94 8.26
N PRO A 27 -21.70 -0.17 7.68
CA PRO A 27 -20.83 -1.25 7.21
C PRO A 27 -19.77 -0.67 6.26
N ALA A 28 -18.53 -1.09 6.45
CA ALA A 28 -17.42 -0.67 5.62
C ALA A 28 -17.68 -1.11 4.17
N ALA A 29 -17.50 -0.20 3.23
CA ALA A 29 -17.61 -0.47 1.80
C ALA A 29 -16.61 0.39 1.05
N PHE A 30 -16.04 -0.15 -0.03
CA PHE A 30 -15.20 0.66 -0.91
C PHE A 30 -16.01 1.85 -1.45
N PRO A 31 -15.39 3.04 -1.55
CA PRO A 31 -16.08 4.20 -2.06
C PRO A 31 -16.58 3.97 -3.49
N PRO A 32 -17.70 4.58 -3.90
CA PRO A 32 -18.16 4.52 -5.28
C PRO A 32 -17.11 5.14 -6.21
N ASN A 33 -17.13 4.73 -7.48
CA ASN A 33 -16.29 5.37 -8.47
C ASN A 33 -16.62 6.85 -8.57
N PRO A 34 -15.62 7.73 -8.69
CA PRO A 34 -15.83 9.15 -8.98
C PRO A 34 -16.39 9.35 -10.38
N GLU A 35 -16.77 10.59 -10.69
CA GLU A 35 -17.12 10.96 -12.06
C GLU A 35 -15.93 10.74 -13.01
N PRO A 36 -16.17 10.26 -14.24
CA PRO A 36 -15.11 10.07 -15.20
C PRO A 36 -14.37 11.36 -15.54
N LEU A 37 -13.07 11.24 -15.75
CA LEU A 37 -12.23 12.36 -16.19
C LEU A 37 -12.58 12.76 -17.62
N GLU A 38 -12.59 14.07 -17.89
CA GLU A 38 -12.79 14.60 -19.27
C GLU A 38 -11.66 14.17 -20.22
N VAL A 39 -10.44 14.06 -19.68
CA VAL A 39 -9.24 13.62 -20.41
C VAL A 39 -8.66 12.41 -19.69
N ALA A 40 -8.47 11.34 -20.43
CA ALA A 40 -7.88 10.14 -19.86
C ALA A 40 -6.38 10.33 -19.58
N VAL A 41 -5.95 9.89 -18.40
CA VAL A 41 -4.58 10.09 -17.87
C VAL A 41 -3.94 8.77 -17.44
N TYR A 42 -2.66 8.82 -17.12
CA TYR A 42 -1.94 7.77 -16.40
C TYR A 42 -1.75 8.19 -14.95
N ASP A 43 -1.94 7.26 -14.02
CA ASP A 43 -1.52 7.42 -12.64
C ASP A 43 -0.03 7.08 -12.56
N ASN A 44 0.80 8.05 -12.20
CA ASN A 44 2.25 7.88 -12.18
C ASN A 44 2.80 7.33 -10.86
N HIS A 45 1.96 7.03 -9.88
CA HIS A 45 2.40 6.51 -8.60
C HIS A 45 1.25 5.87 -7.81
N CYS A 46 1.16 4.56 -7.81
CA CYS A 46 0.15 3.84 -7.02
C CYS A 46 0.73 2.64 -6.27
N HIS A 47 -0.05 2.14 -5.32
CA HIS A 47 0.24 0.97 -4.50
C HIS A 47 -1.00 0.08 -4.44
N LEU A 48 -1.14 -0.83 -5.38
CA LEU A 48 -2.30 -1.74 -5.51
C LEU A 48 -2.34 -2.83 -4.45
N GLU A 49 -1.21 -3.06 -3.75
CA GLU A 49 -1.07 -4.05 -2.69
C GLU A 49 -1.46 -3.53 -1.30
N PHE A 50 -1.70 -2.22 -1.14
CA PHE A 50 -1.98 -1.65 0.16
C PHE A 50 -3.45 -1.79 0.52
N GLU A 51 -3.69 -2.05 1.80
CA GLU A 51 -5.03 -2.09 2.36
C GLU A 51 -5.66 -0.70 2.35
N PHE A 52 -6.94 -0.65 1.98
CA PHE A 52 -7.70 0.59 2.02
C PHE A 52 -8.00 1.01 3.46
N ASP A 53 -8.43 0.07 4.27
CA ASP A 53 -8.54 0.15 5.73
C ASP A 53 -8.56 -1.26 6.35
N ASP A 54 -8.50 -1.34 7.68
CA ASP A 54 -8.44 -2.60 8.41
C ASP A 54 -9.69 -3.49 8.24
N GLU A 55 -10.84 -2.90 7.89
CA GLU A 55 -12.11 -3.64 7.73
C GLU A 55 -12.31 -4.16 6.30
N LEU A 56 -11.81 -3.41 5.29
CA LEU A 56 -12.01 -3.73 3.87
C LEU A 56 -10.86 -4.54 3.28
N GLY A 57 -9.67 -4.46 3.87
CA GLY A 57 -8.48 -5.10 3.35
C GLY A 57 -8.03 -4.55 2.00
N VAL A 58 -7.38 -5.40 1.21
CA VAL A 58 -6.88 -5.05 -0.12
C VAL A 58 -7.95 -5.31 -1.17
N MET A 59 -8.26 -4.31 -2.00
CA MET A 59 -9.07 -4.53 -3.19
C MET A 59 -8.28 -5.40 -4.19
N PRO A 60 -8.88 -6.45 -4.77
CA PRO A 60 -8.21 -7.22 -5.82
C PRO A 60 -7.70 -6.31 -6.94
N TRP A 61 -6.42 -6.40 -7.28
CA TRP A 61 -5.80 -5.50 -8.25
C TRP A 61 -6.49 -5.46 -9.64
N PRO A 62 -7.06 -6.57 -10.17
CA PRO A 62 -7.79 -6.49 -11.44
C PRO A 62 -9.03 -5.62 -11.33
N GLU A 63 -9.80 -5.76 -10.24
CA GLU A 63 -10.98 -4.95 -9.98
C GLU A 63 -10.61 -3.48 -9.80
N ASN A 64 -9.50 -3.20 -9.08
CA ASN A 64 -9.02 -1.82 -8.89
C ASN A 64 -8.64 -1.18 -10.23
N LEU A 65 -7.92 -1.90 -11.10
CA LEU A 65 -7.58 -1.41 -12.44
C LEU A 65 -8.81 -1.22 -13.34
N ASP A 66 -9.80 -2.10 -13.26
CA ASP A 66 -11.04 -1.98 -14.02
C ASP A 66 -11.85 -0.75 -13.58
N ARG A 67 -11.91 -0.51 -12.28
CA ARG A 67 -12.52 0.71 -11.71
C ARG A 67 -11.79 1.97 -12.14
N ALA A 68 -10.46 1.98 -12.07
CA ALA A 68 -9.63 3.09 -12.52
C ALA A 68 -9.85 3.37 -14.03
N GLN A 69 -9.88 2.33 -14.85
CA GLN A 69 -10.12 2.46 -16.28
C GLN A 69 -11.51 3.03 -16.59
N SER A 70 -12.54 2.63 -15.83
CA SER A 70 -13.91 3.12 -16.02
C SER A 70 -14.07 4.63 -15.81
N VAL A 71 -13.14 5.26 -15.09
CA VAL A 71 -13.12 6.70 -14.82
C VAL A 71 -12.02 7.46 -15.57
N GLY A 72 -11.37 6.83 -16.55
CA GLY A 72 -10.42 7.50 -17.43
C GLY A 72 -8.94 7.34 -17.06
N ILE A 73 -8.58 6.43 -16.16
CA ILE A 73 -7.17 6.07 -15.92
C ILE A 73 -6.75 5.00 -16.91
N LYS A 74 -5.89 5.34 -17.87
CA LYS A 74 -5.45 4.43 -18.94
C LYS A 74 -4.49 3.35 -18.45
N GLY A 75 -3.72 3.66 -17.43
CA GLY A 75 -2.72 2.78 -16.85
C GLY A 75 -2.08 3.43 -15.63
N VAL A 76 -1.31 2.64 -14.92
CA VAL A 76 -0.72 3.02 -13.64
C VAL A 76 0.76 2.68 -13.59
N VAL A 77 1.52 3.43 -12.80
CA VAL A 77 2.87 3.06 -12.38
C VAL A 77 2.77 2.51 -10.96
N GLN A 78 2.84 1.19 -10.86
CA GLN A 78 2.87 0.48 -9.59
C GLN A 78 4.26 0.56 -9.00
N VAL A 79 4.40 1.13 -7.80
CA VAL A 79 5.68 1.44 -7.18
C VAL A 79 5.99 0.46 -6.05
N GLY A 80 7.10 -0.28 -6.19
CA GLY A 80 7.62 -1.14 -5.13
C GLY A 80 8.27 -0.33 -4.02
N VAL A 81 8.16 -0.79 -2.79
CA VAL A 81 8.74 -0.15 -1.59
C VAL A 81 9.75 -1.04 -0.88
N THR A 82 9.70 -2.36 -1.14
CA THR A 82 10.64 -3.37 -0.65
C THR A 82 11.12 -4.22 -1.82
N LEU A 83 12.09 -5.11 -1.60
CA LEU A 83 12.50 -6.10 -2.60
C LEU A 83 11.31 -7.00 -3.02
N GLU A 84 10.52 -7.45 -2.06
CA GLU A 84 9.37 -8.33 -2.32
C GLU A 84 8.29 -7.63 -3.12
N SER A 85 7.90 -6.41 -2.70
CA SER A 85 6.90 -5.63 -3.46
C SER A 85 7.42 -5.23 -4.85
N SER A 86 8.71 -4.94 -5.01
CA SER A 86 9.31 -4.65 -6.31
C SER A 86 9.26 -5.84 -7.27
N LYS A 87 9.51 -7.06 -6.78
CA LYS A 87 9.32 -8.29 -7.57
C LYS A 87 7.87 -8.47 -7.99
N TRP A 88 6.95 -8.29 -7.05
CA TRP A 88 5.52 -8.36 -7.31
C TRP A 88 5.09 -7.32 -8.36
N CYS A 89 5.57 -6.07 -8.28
CA CYS A 89 5.31 -5.03 -9.29
C CYS A 89 5.78 -5.46 -10.69
N ALA A 90 7.00 -6.01 -10.79
CA ALA A 90 7.53 -6.48 -12.06
C ALA A 90 6.71 -7.63 -12.64
N GLU A 91 6.30 -8.60 -11.82
CA GLU A 91 5.42 -9.70 -12.23
C GLU A 91 4.04 -9.18 -12.66
N LEU A 92 3.47 -8.21 -11.94
CA LEU A 92 2.18 -7.62 -12.28
C LEU A 92 2.21 -6.95 -13.65
N ALA A 93 3.27 -6.19 -13.95
CA ALA A 93 3.45 -5.54 -15.24
C ALA A 93 3.55 -6.54 -16.42
N THR A 94 3.94 -7.80 -16.17
CA THR A 94 3.88 -8.84 -17.22
C THR A 94 2.49 -9.43 -17.44
N LYS A 95 1.59 -9.28 -16.46
CA LYS A 95 0.24 -9.85 -16.49
C LYS A 95 -0.81 -8.89 -17.04
N ASP A 96 -0.59 -7.58 -16.90
CA ASP A 96 -1.55 -6.56 -17.35
C ASP A 96 -0.82 -5.37 -17.99
N GLN A 97 -1.16 -5.10 -19.26
CA GLN A 97 -0.55 -4.01 -20.05
C GLN A 97 -0.84 -2.61 -19.52
N ARG A 98 -1.80 -2.46 -18.64
CA ARG A 98 -2.13 -1.19 -17.97
C ARG A 98 -1.13 -0.83 -16.86
N VAL A 99 -0.26 -1.77 -16.47
CA VAL A 99 0.68 -1.61 -15.36
C VAL A 99 2.09 -1.43 -15.87
N LEU A 100 2.74 -0.38 -15.43
CA LEU A 100 4.18 -0.21 -15.47
C LEU A 100 4.74 -0.42 -14.05
N ALA A 101 5.86 -1.10 -13.94
CA ALA A 101 6.50 -1.35 -12.65
C ALA A 101 7.63 -0.36 -12.39
N ALA A 102 7.62 0.28 -11.24
CA ALA A 102 8.79 0.96 -10.67
C ALA A 102 9.34 0.12 -9.52
N VAL A 103 10.60 -0.28 -9.63
CA VAL A 103 11.29 -1.06 -8.61
C VAL A 103 12.14 -0.13 -7.74
N ALA A 104 11.91 -0.16 -6.42
CA ALA A 104 12.56 0.74 -5.49
C ALA A 104 12.64 0.14 -4.09
N LEU A 105 13.49 0.76 -3.26
CA LEU A 105 13.46 0.65 -1.81
C LEU A 105 13.03 2.00 -1.24
N HIS A 106 11.96 1.99 -0.45
CA HIS A 106 11.46 3.21 0.16
C HIS A 106 12.47 3.75 1.18
N PRO A 107 12.74 5.06 1.23
CA PRO A 107 13.71 5.64 2.16
C PRO A 107 13.49 5.28 3.63
N ASN A 108 12.25 5.14 4.07
CA ASN A 108 11.91 4.73 5.44
C ASN A 108 12.29 3.28 5.77
N LEU A 109 12.58 2.46 4.74
CA LEU A 109 12.93 1.04 4.87
C LEU A 109 14.43 0.79 4.67
N THR A 110 15.22 1.81 4.36
CA THR A 110 16.68 1.71 4.13
C THR A 110 17.48 1.41 5.40
N ASN A 111 16.87 1.47 6.59
CA ASN A 111 17.46 0.98 7.84
C ASN A 111 17.64 -0.56 7.87
N MET A 112 16.97 -1.27 6.98
CA MET A 112 17.15 -2.70 6.81
C MET A 112 18.46 -2.91 6.06
N ARG A 113 19.48 -3.37 6.77
CA ARG A 113 20.90 -3.48 6.40
C ARG A 113 21.20 -4.40 5.20
N ASP A 114 20.28 -4.58 4.29
CA ASP A 114 20.47 -5.51 3.19
C ASP A 114 20.76 -4.79 1.88
N MET A 115 22.04 -4.43 1.70
CA MET A 115 22.55 -3.92 0.43
C MET A 115 22.39 -4.92 -0.72
N SER A 116 22.18 -6.20 -0.42
CA SER A 116 21.91 -7.23 -1.42
C SER A 116 20.56 -7.02 -2.10
N ALA A 117 19.58 -6.47 -1.35
CA ALA A 117 18.26 -6.12 -1.88
C ALA A 117 18.33 -5.03 -2.96
N ILE A 118 19.21 -4.03 -2.79
CA ILE A 118 19.39 -2.94 -3.77
C ILE A 118 20.02 -3.48 -5.07
N ALA A 119 21.03 -4.34 -4.94
CA ALA A 119 21.66 -4.96 -6.09
C ALA A 119 20.69 -5.85 -6.88
N SER A 120 19.83 -6.59 -6.17
CA SER A 120 18.81 -7.45 -6.80
C SER A 120 17.71 -6.63 -7.50
N ALA A 121 17.28 -5.52 -6.94
CA ALA A 121 16.27 -4.64 -7.56
C ALA A 121 16.77 -4.06 -8.91
N ASN A 122 18.05 -3.70 -9.00
CA ASN A 122 18.63 -3.18 -10.24
C ASN A 122 18.70 -4.22 -11.38
N LEU A 123 18.70 -5.50 -11.08
CA LEU A 123 18.72 -6.56 -12.10
C LEU A 123 17.39 -6.66 -12.87
N TYR A 124 16.28 -6.23 -12.28
CA TYR A 124 14.95 -6.23 -12.93
C TYR A 124 14.69 -4.97 -13.76
N ALA A 125 15.46 -3.90 -13.54
CA ALA A 125 15.31 -2.64 -14.27
C ALA A 125 15.98 -2.65 -15.67
N THR A 126 16.77 -3.66 -15.97
CA THR A 126 17.56 -3.77 -17.22
C THR A 126 17.12 -4.91 -18.15
N GLY A 127 15.98 -5.55 -17.83
CA GLY A 127 15.41 -6.63 -18.64
C GLY A 127 14.42 -6.14 -19.68
#